data_88bff3ad22517d247aed7324e49b0dd8
#
_entry.id   88bff3ad22517d247aed7324e49b0dd8
#
_cell.length_a   1.000
_cell.length_b   1.000
_cell.length_c   1.000
_cell.angle_alpha   90.00
_cell.angle_beta   90.00
_cell.angle_gamma   90.00
#
_symmetry.space_group_name_H-M   'P 1'
#
loop_
_entity.id
_entity.type
_entity.pdbx_description
1 polymer ?
#
loop_
_entity_poly.entity_id
_entity_poly.type
_entity_poly.pdbx_seq_one_letter_code
_entity_poly.pdbx_strand_id
1 'polypeptide(L)'
;MSNIVILGSGMAGFGASYRLHSEGITPVMYDKNGHHGGHTTSFRYDSGFTFDLGPHISFTKDTRIQDLFADSVDQQFETKPLKLNNYWRGYWPLHPVQLHLHGLPEDVIVKVIADFIEERQAPEKSIKNYADWLLASFGRTEYWRGTGLHARRSSART
;
A
#
# COMPACT_ATOMS: atom_id res chain seq x y z
N MET A 1 35.69 7.68 -14.08
CA MET A 1 34.22 7.64 -14.18
C MET A 1 33.74 6.80 -13.02
N SER A 2 32.89 7.35 -12.14
CA SER A 2 32.35 6.62 -11.02
C SER A 2 31.29 5.64 -11.54
N ASN A 3 31.55 4.34 -11.43
CA ASN A 3 30.54 3.34 -11.78
C ASN A 3 29.53 3.26 -10.64
N ILE A 4 28.35 3.86 -10.80
CA ILE A 4 27.25 3.76 -9.84
C ILE A 4 26.43 2.55 -10.18
N VAL A 5 26.16 1.72 -9.18
CA VAL A 5 25.32 0.53 -9.26
C VAL A 5 24.07 0.76 -8.42
N ILE A 6 22.91 0.46 -8.99
CA ILE A 6 21.62 0.48 -8.29
C ILE A 6 21.15 -0.96 -8.13
N LEU A 7 20.84 -1.37 -6.90
CA LEU A 7 20.30 -2.68 -6.60
C LEU A 7 18.78 -2.59 -6.38
N GLY A 8 18.04 -3.11 -7.35
CA GLY A 8 16.59 -3.10 -7.41
C GLY A 8 16.03 -2.14 -8.45
N SER A 9 15.19 -2.66 -9.33
CA SER A 9 14.48 -1.93 -10.41
C SER A 9 13.02 -1.64 -10.10
N GLY A 10 12.71 -1.40 -8.83
CA GLY A 10 11.42 -0.85 -8.40
C GLY A 10 11.40 0.68 -8.52
N MET A 11 10.33 1.35 -8.11
CA MET A 11 10.15 2.81 -8.21
C MET A 11 11.30 3.60 -7.59
N ALA A 12 11.86 3.15 -6.46
CA ALA A 12 13.00 3.82 -5.83
C ALA A 12 14.26 3.75 -6.71
N GLY A 13 14.54 2.58 -7.31
CA GLY A 13 15.66 2.41 -8.24
C GLY A 13 15.50 3.25 -9.51
N PHE A 14 14.31 3.29 -10.07
CA PHE A 14 14.00 4.15 -11.22
C PHE A 14 14.15 5.64 -10.87
N GLY A 15 13.64 6.08 -9.72
CA GLY A 15 13.81 7.47 -9.29
C GLY A 15 15.28 7.87 -9.10
N ALA A 16 16.08 6.98 -8.52
CA ALA A 16 17.52 7.18 -8.39
C ALA A 16 18.20 7.25 -9.76
N SER A 17 17.88 6.32 -10.66
CA SER A 17 18.44 6.30 -12.04
C SER A 17 18.05 7.57 -12.82
N TYR A 18 16.78 7.98 -12.73
CA TYR A 18 16.28 9.20 -13.36
C TYR A 18 17.07 10.44 -12.87
N ARG A 19 17.24 10.56 -11.54
CA ARG A 19 18.00 11.66 -10.98
C ARG A 19 19.47 11.66 -11.42
N LEU A 20 20.14 10.52 -11.40
CA LEU A 20 21.51 10.38 -11.87
C LEU A 20 21.65 10.74 -13.36
N HIS A 21 20.69 10.29 -14.18
CA HIS A 21 20.67 10.61 -15.60
C HIS A 21 20.56 12.12 -15.84
N SER A 22 19.76 12.84 -15.06
CA SER A 22 19.66 14.31 -15.14
C SER A 22 20.98 15.04 -14.80
N GLU A 23 21.89 14.37 -14.11
CA GLU A 23 23.26 14.84 -13.81
C GLU A 23 24.30 14.29 -14.79
N GLY A 24 23.87 13.69 -15.89
CA GLY A 24 24.78 13.11 -16.93
C GLY A 24 25.43 11.80 -16.51
N ILE A 25 24.93 11.13 -15.47
CA ILE A 25 25.48 9.87 -14.96
C ILE A 25 24.57 8.73 -15.38
N THR A 26 25.09 7.71 -16.05
CA THR A 26 24.37 6.50 -16.42
C THR A 26 24.73 5.39 -15.44
N PRO A 27 23.84 5.03 -14.49
CA PRO A 27 24.09 3.92 -13.57
C PRO A 27 23.83 2.57 -14.23
N VAL A 28 24.42 1.51 -13.66
CA VAL A 28 24.03 0.12 -13.98
C VAL A 28 23.05 -0.36 -12.94
N MET A 29 21.93 -0.90 -13.38
CA MET A 29 20.87 -1.38 -12.50
C MET A 29 20.78 -2.92 -12.52
N TYR A 30 20.71 -3.53 -11.36
CA TYR A 30 20.49 -4.97 -11.19
C TYR A 30 19.24 -5.22 -10.38
N ASP A 31 18.46 -6.24 -10.78
CA ASP A 31 17.33 -6.75 -10.00
C ASP A 31 17.46 -8.25 -9.77
N LYS A 32 16.92 -8.74 -8.68
CA LYS A 32 16.86 -10.16 -8.36
C LYS A 32 15.84 -10.94 -9.20
N ASN A 33 14.86 -10.21 -9.79
CA ASN A 33 13.80 -10.78 -10.61
C ASN A 33 14.17 -10.62 -12.10
N GLY A 34 13.58 -11.45 -12.95
CA GLY A 34 13.69 -11.34 -14.39
C GLY A 34 12.82 -10.23 -15.01
N HIS A 35 12.18 -9.42 -14.20
CA HIS A 35 11.33 -8.28 -14.61
C HIS A 35 11.65 -7.05 -13.77
N HIS A 36 11.37 -5.89 -14.32
CA HIS A 36 11.51 -4.60 -13.64
C HIS A 36 10.17 -4.13 -13.03
N GLY A 37 10.18 -2.97 -12.34
CA GLY A 37 9.00 -2.34 -11.76
C GLY A 37 8.76 -2.70 -10.29
N GLY A 38 9.32 -3.80 -9.78
CA GLY A 38 9.10 -4.23 -8.41
C GLY A 38 7.61 -4.47 -8.13
N HIS A 39 7.04 -3.80 -7.13
CA HIS A 39 5.61 -3.92 -6.81
C HIS A 39 4.69 -3.26 -7.85
N THR A 40 5.20 -2.42 -8.75
CA THR A 40 4.40 -1.79 -9.82
C THR A 40 4.43 -2.59 -11.13
N THR A 41 4.91 -3.83 -11.09
CA THR A 41 4.92 -4.72 -12.24
C THR A 41 3.52 -5.19 -12.60
N SER A 42 3.24 -5.25 -13.90
CA SER A 42 2.04 -5.88 -14.46
C SER A 42 2.42 -7.16 -15.21
N PHE A 43 1.57 -8.17 -15.12
CA PHE A 43 1.74 -9.44 -15.80
C PHE A 43 0.64 -9.62 -16.85
N ARG A 44 1.06 -9.91 -18.06
CA ARG A 44 0.14 -10.26 -19.15
C ARG A 44 0.02 -11.78 -19.25
N TYR A 45 -1.21 -12.26 -19.26
CA TYR A 45 -1.55 -13.67 -19.38
C TYR A 45 -1.94 -14.04 -20.81
N ASP A 46 -1.80 -15.30 -21.17
CA ASP A 46 -2.12 -15.82 -22.53
C ASP A 46 -3.58 -15.59 -22.90
N SER A 47 -4.48 -15.47 -21.93
CA SER A 47 -5.88 -15.09 -22.11
C SER A 47 -6.09 -13.64 -22.59
N GLY A 48 -5.02 -12.85 -22.72
CA GLY A 48 -5.05 -11.45 -23.13
C GLY A 48 -5.27 -10.45 -21.98
N PHE A 49 -5.57 -10.93 -20.78
CA PHE A 49 -5.71 -10.06 -19.61
C PHE A 49 -4.36 -9.63 -19.05
N THR A 50 -4.32 -8.41 -18.51
CA THR A 50 -3.17 -7.89 -17.77
C THR A 50 -3.60 -7.61 -16.34
N PHE A 51 -2.82 -8.10 -15.38
CA PHE A 51 -3.03 -7.87 -13.96
C PHE A 51 -1.78 -7.28 -13.33
N ASP A 52 -1.97 -6.27 -12.51
CA ASP A 52 -0.90 -5.69 -11.71
C ASP A 52 -0.58 -6.58 -10.50
N LEU A 53 0.64 -6.51 -10.00
CA LEU A 53 1.05 -7.20 -8.78
C LEU A 53 0.31 -6.69 -7.52
N GLY A 54 -0.40 -5.63 -7.65
CA GLY A 54 -1.29 -5.00 -6.68
C GLY A 54 -1.93 -3.75 -7.29
N PRO A 55 -2.97 -3.17 -6.69
CA PRO A 55 -3.56 -1.95 -7.22
C PRO A 55 -2.54 -0.81 -7.18
N HIS A 56 -2.28 -0.21 -8.33
CA HIS A 56 -1.36 0.91 -8.46
C HIS A 56 -2.15 2.18 -8.76
N ILE A 57 -2.11 3.09 -7.80
CA ILE A 57 -2.73 4.40 -7.93
C ILE A 57 -1.65 5.42 -7.57
N SER A 58 -1.32 6.25 -8.53
CA SER A 58 -0.41 7.37 -8.30
C SER A 58 -1.21 8.58 -7.84
N PHE A 59 -0.90 9.10 -6.66
CA PHE A 59 -1.43 10.37 -6.20
C PHE A 59 -0.32 11.16 -5.52
N THR A 60 -0.22 12.42 -5.89
CA THR A 60 0.76 13.36 -5.31
C THR A 60 0.23 14.77 -5.43
N LYS A 61 0.66 15.64 -4.53
CA LYS A 61 0.42 17.09 -4.61
C LYS A 61 1.60 17.84 -5.26
N ASP A 62 2.72 17.15 -5.47
CA ASP A 62 3.90 17.72 -6.13
C ASP A 62 3.68 17.72 -7.65
N THR A 63 3.56 18.91 -8.21
CA THR A 63 3.31 19.11 -9.65
C THR A 63 4.41 18.54 -10.53
N ARG A 64 5.68 18.57 -10.09
CA ARG A 64 6.80 18.00 -10.85
C ARG A 64 6.64 16.50 -11.01
N ILE A 65 6.11 15.82 -9.98
CA ILE A 65 5.86 14.37 -10.03
C ILE A 65 4.62 14.07 -10.88
N GLN A 66 3.59 14.94 -10.82
CA GLN A 66 2.43 14.82 -11.69
C GLN A 66 2.84 14.94 -13.16
N ASP A 67 3.62 15.96 -13.50
CA ASP A 67 4.14 16.18 -14.85
C ASP A 67 5.00 15.00 -15.33
N LEU A 68 5.90 14.51 -14.47
CA LEU A 68 6.74 13.34 -14.79
C LEU A 68 5.91 12.10 -15.13
N PHE A 69 4.84 11.83 -14.35
CA PHE A 69 3.94 10.71 -14.64
C PHE A 69 3.15 10.93 -15.93
N ALA A 70 2.63 12.13 -16.14
CA ALA A 70 1.89 12.48 -17.34
C ALA A 70 2.75 12.35 -18.61
N ASP A 71 3.98 12.87 -18.57
CA ASP A 71 4.94 12.78 -19.68
C ASP A 71 5.37 11.34 -19.96
N SER A 72 5.48 10.51 -18.93
CA SER A 72 5.88 9.09 -19.09
C SER A 72 4.87 8.23 -19.85
N VAL A 73 3.64 8.73 -20.02
CA VAL A 73 2.56 8.05 -20.75
C VAL A 73 1.99 8.95 -21.88
N ASP A 74 2.76 9.89 -22.39
CA ASP A 74 2.37 10.81 -23.46
C ASP A 74 1.05 11.53 -23.18
N GLN A 75 0.81 11.93 -21.95
CA GLN A 75 -0.43 12.54 -21.45
C GLN A 75 -1.68 11.64 -21.58
N GLN A 76 -1.50 10.34 -21.82
CA GLN A 76 -2.59 9.37 -21.96
C GLN A 76 -2.93 8.72 -20.60
N PHE A 77 -3.63 9.43 -19.75
CA PHE A 77 -4.08 8.92 -18.45
C PHE A 77 -5.48 9.41 -18.11
N GLU A 78 -6.13 8.75 -17.18
CA GLU A 78 -7.40 9.16 -16.62
C GLU A 78 -7.27 9.51 -15.15
N THR A 79 -7.85 10.64 -14.76
CA THR A 79 -8.01 11.00 -13.35
C THR A 79 -9.41 10.62 -12.89
N LYS A 80 -9.50 9.75 -11.90
CA LYS A 80 -10.78 9.28 -11.36
C LYS A 80 -10.83 9.49 -9.85
N PRO A 81 -12.00 9.84 -9.28
CA PRO A 81 -12.16 9.82 -7.84
C PRO A 81 -11.99 8.40 -7.32
N LEU A 82 -11.08 8.23 -6.37
CA LEU A 82 -10.82 6.94 -5.77
C LEU A 82 -12.01 6.53 -4.91
N LYS A 83 -12.63 5.38 -5.25
CA LYS A 83 -13.64 4.71 -4.44
C LYS A 83 -13.14 3.30 -4.12
N LEU A 84 -12.62 3.13 -2.95
CA LEU A 84 -12.18 1.83 -2.43
C LEU A 84 -13.16 1.35 -1.37
N ASN A 85 -13.48 0.07 -1.43
CA ASN A 85 -14.21 -0.62 -0.38
C ASN A 85 -13.33 -1.73 0.20
N ASN A 86 -13.52 -1.99 1.48
CA ASN A 86 -12.98 -3.17 2.11
C ASN A 86 -14.05 -4.27 2.12
N TYR A 87 -13.64 -5.52 2.06
CA TYR A 87 -14.56 -6.64 2.21
C TYR A 87 -14.40 -7.28 3.59
N TRP A 88 -15.51 -7.49 4.29
CA TRP A 88 -15.53 -8.20 5.56
C TRP A 88 -16.85 -8.97 5.74
N ARG A 89 -16.79 -10.29 5.70
CA ARG A 89 -17.91 -11.21 5.97
C ARG A 89 -19.23 -10.86 5.23
N GLY A 90 -19.14 -10.49 3.95
CA GLY A 90 -20.31 -10.09 3.13
C GLY A 90 -20.61 -8.59 3.12
N TYR A 91 -19.94 -7.80 3.96
CA TYR A 91 -20.08 -6.35 4.01
C TYR A 91 -18.98 -5.64 3.24
N TRP A 92 -19.30 -4.50 2.67
CA TRP A 92 -18.40 -3.69 1.85
C TRP A 92 -18.25 -2.27 2.40
N PRO A 93 -17.70 -2.10 3.61
CA PRO A 93 -17.46 -0.78 4.16
C PRO A 93 -16.47 0.03 3.31
N LEU A 94 -16.69 1.34 3.24
CA LEU A 94 -15.82 2.24 2.50
C LEU A 94 -14.41 2.29 3.14
N HIS A 95 -13.41 2.43 2.32
CA HIS A 95 -12.03 2.63 2.77
C HIS A 95 -11.78 4.13 3.14
N PRO A 96 -11.02 4.44 4.17
CA PRO A 96 -10.44 3.51 5.15
C PRO A 96 -11.48 3.07 6.20
N VAL A 97 -11.50 1.78 6.48
CA VAL A 97 -12.50 1.16 7.38
C VAL A 97 -12.53 1.76 8.80
N GLN A 98 -11.42 2.35 9.23
CA GLN A 98 -11.28 3.01 10.53
C GLN A 98 -12.19 4.24 10.67
N LEU A 99 -12.59 4.83 9.56
CA LEU A 99 -13.44 6.02 9.51
C LEU A 99 -14.86 5.72 9.02
N HIS A 100 -15.11 4.48 8.57
CA HIS A 100 -16.36 4.12 7.89
C HIS A 100 -16.93 2.81 8.44
N LEU A 101 -17.71 2.92 9.52
CA LEU A 101 -18.40 1.78 10.10
C LEU A 101 -19.85 1.62 9.56
N HIS A 102 -20.31 2.60 8.79
CA HIS A 102 -21.65 2.57 8.20
C HIS A 102 -21.84 1.32 7.31
N GLY A 103 -22.97 0.68 7.46
CA GLY A 103 -23.33 -0.54 6.71
C GLY A 103 -22.83 -1.84 7.34
N LEU A 104 -22.15 -1.78 8.50
CA LEU A 104 -21.84 -2.95 9.32
C LEU A 104 -23.01 -3.29 10.26
N PRO A 105 -23.08 -4.53 10.76
CA PRO A 105 -24.02 -4.90 11.84
C PRO A 105 -23.84 -4.02 13.09
N GLU A 106 -24.94 -3.69 13.74
CA GLU A 106 -24.93 -2.80 14.92
C GLU A 106 -24.06 -3.34 16.06
N ASP A 107 -24.12 -4.65 16.32
CA ASP A 107 -23.31 -5.31 17.34
C ASP A 107 -21.80 -5.19 17.05
N VAL A 108 -21.42 -5.24 15.78
CA VAL A 108 -20.02 -5.02 15.34
C VAL A 108 -19.61 -3.58 15.56
N ILE A 109 -20.48 -2.62 15.21
CA ILE A 109 -20.22 -1.19 15.41
C ILE A 109 -20.03 -0.89 16.90
N VAL A 110 -20.94 -1.36 17.72
CA VAL A 110 -20.88 -1.18 19.18
C VAL A 110 -19.59 -1.76 19.74
N LYS A 111 -19.23 -2.97 19.33
CA LYS A 111 -18.01 -3.63 19.78
C LYS A 111 -16.75 -2.88 19.34
N VAL A 112 -16.68 -2.41 18.10
CA VAL A 112 -15.53 -1.63 17.57
C VAL A 112 -15.36 -0.35 18.40
N ILE A 113 -16.44 0.36 18.67
CA ILE A 113 -16.40 1.61 19.44
C ILE A 113 -16.01 1.34 20.90
N ALA A 114 -16.57 0.30 21.52
CA ALA A 114 -16.23 -0.08 22.89
C ALA A 114 -14.74 -0.43 23.03
N ASP A 115 -14.21 -1.31 22.15
CA ASP A 115 -12.80 -1.70 22.15
C ASP A 115 -11.87 -0.48 21.94
N PHE A 116 -12.27 0.47 21.09
CA PHE A 116 -11.52 1.71 20.87
C PHE A 116 -11.48 2.58 22.15
N ILE A 117 -12.61 2.75 22.83
CA ILE A 117 -12.71 3.52 24.07
C ILE A 117 -11.87 2.87 25.17
N GLU A 118 -11.96 1.54 25.33
CA GLU A 118 -11.17 0.80 26.31
C GLU A 118 -9.66 0.97 26.08
N GLU A 119 -9.20 0.86 24.83
CA GLU A 119 -7.79 1.04 24.51
C GLU A 119 -7.30 2.48 24.72
N ARG A 120 -8.15 3.49 24.52
CA ARG A 120 -7.84 4.90 24.80
C ARG A 120 -7.74 5.20 26.28
N GLN A 121 -8.41 4.46 27.14
CA GLN A 121 -8.35 4.57 28.59
C GLN A 121 -7.30 3.66 29.23
N ALA A 122 -6.75 2.72 28.49
CA ALA A 122 -5.74 1.79 28.96
C ALA A 122 -4.41 2.51 29.23
N PRO A 123 -3.58 2.03 30.16
CA PRO A 123 -2.23 2.54 30.34
C PRO A 123 -1.41 2.46 29.06
N GLU A 124 -0.45 3.36 28.90
CA GLU A 124 0.43 3.37 27.74
C GLU A 124 1.15 2.03 27.58
N LYS A 125 1.09 1.48 26.37
CA LYS A 125 1.64 0.18 26.02
C LYS A 125 2.95 0.34 25.24
N SER A 126 3.91 -0.53 25.51
CA SER A 126 5.12 -0.59 24.70
C SER A 126 4.77 -1.11 23.29
N ILE A 127 4.99 -0.28 22.27
CA ILE A 127 4.75 -0.61 20.86
C ILE A 127 6.08 -1.08 20.25
N LYS A 128 6.15 -2.37 19.89
CA LYS A 128 7.35 -2.99 19.33
C LYS A 128 7.27 -3.20 17.82
N ASN A 129 6.07 -3.22 17.28
CA ASN A 129 5.81 -3.48 15.87
C ASN A 129 4.46 -2.89 15.43
N TYR A 130 4.20 -2.96 14.12
CA TYR A 130 2.97 -2.40 13.55
C TYR A 130 1.68 -3.05 14.08
N ALA A 131 1.70 -4.33 14.43
CA ALA A 131 0.53 -5.00 14.99
C ALA A 131 0.21 -4.48 16.39
N ASP A 132 1.22 -4.24 17.23
CA ASP A 132 1.02 -3.62 18.54
C ASP A 132 0.44 -2.21 18.41
N TRP A 133 0.93 -1.45 17.42
CA TRP A 133 0.39 -0.12 17.12
C TRP A 133 -1.08 -0.16 16.70
N LEU A 134 -1.46 -1.09 15.82
CA LEU A 134 -2.85 -1.25 15.40
C LEU A 134 -3.77 -1.59 16.58
N LEU A 135 -3.34 -2.52 17.44
CA LEU A 135 -4.09 -2.89 18.65
C LEU A 135 -4.28 -1.71 19.60
N ALA A 136 -3.22 -0.97 19.85
CA ALA A 136 -3.25 0.21 20.72
C ALA A 136 -4.07 1.37 20.12
N SER A 137 -4.12 1.46 18.79
CA SER A 137 -4.83 2.54 18.08
C SER A 137 -6.32 2.27 17.89
N PHE A 138 -6.72 1.01 17.67
CA PHE A 138 -8.07 0.67 17.20
C PHE A 138 -8.76 -0.43 18.01
N GLY A 139 -8.09 -1.02 19.01
CA GLY A 139 -8.64 -2.09 19.82
C GLY A 139 -8.50 -3.49 19.21
N ARG A 140 -9.13 -4.48 19.87
CA ARG A 140 -8.91 -5.91 19.60
C ARG A 140 -9.98 -6.57 18.73
N THR A 141 -10.98 -5.84 18.29
CA THR A 141 -12.09 -6.39 17.52
C THR A 141 -11.62 -7.17 16.29
N GLU A 142 -12.23 -8.34 16.07
CA GLU A 142 -11.94 -9.19 14.90
C GLU A 142 -12.18 -8.49 13.56
N TYR A 143 -12.99 -7.43 13.54
CA TYR A 143 -13.22 -6.60 12.37
C TYR A 143 -11.91 -6.12 11.76
N TRP A 144 -10.99 -5.62 12.56
CA TRP A 144 -9.68 -5.16 12.09
C TRP A 144 -8.83 -6.29 11.52
N ARG A 145 -8.96 -7.50 12.05
CA ARG A 145 -8.24 -8.69 11.56
C ARG A 145 -8.72 -9.11 10.16
N GLY A 146 -10.04 -9.03 9.93
CA GLY A 146 -10.64 -9.42 8.65
C GLY A 146 -10.40 -8.42 7.52
N THR A 147 -10.14 -7.15 7.82
CA THR A 147 -9.93 -6.09 6.82
C THR A 147 -8.49 -5.98 6.33
N GLY A 148 -7.61 -6.92 6.68
CA GLY A 148 -6.20 -6.93 6.28
C GLY A 148 -5.31 -5.95 7.07
N LEU A 149 -5.86 -5.21 8.03
CA LEU A 149 -5.10 -4.29 8.87
C LEU A 149 -4.21 -5.00 9.89
N HIS A 150 -4.51 -6.25 10.23
CA HIS A 150 -3.64 -7.08 11.04
C HIS A 150 -2.72 -7.91 10.14
N ALA A 151 -1.43 -7.67 10.20
CA ALA A 151 -0.43 -8.58 9.66
C ALA A 151 -0.66 -9.98 10.24
N ARG A 152 -0.89 -10.97 9.37
CA ARG A 152 -0.88 -12.37 9.80
C ARG A 152 0.47 -12.61 10.49
N ARG A 153 0.46 -13.00 11.74
CA ARG A 153 1.62 -13.66 12.32
C ARG A 153 1.89 -14.89 11.43
N SER A 154 2.93 -14.83 10.62
CA SER A 154 3.46 -16.04 10.03
C SER A 154 3.92 -16.90 11.21
N SER A 155 3.14 -17.91 11.54
CA SER A 155 3.66 -19.01 12.34
C SER A 155 4.72 -19.66 11.48
N ALA A 156 5.98 -19.26 11.65
CA ALA A 156 7.09 -20.07 11.24
C ALA A 156 6.93 -21.38 12.00
N ARG A 157 6.46 -22.42 11.31
CA ARG A 157 6.62 -23.78 11.79
C ARG A 157 8.07 -24.12 11.52
N THR A 158 8.79 -24.30 12.60
CA THR A 158 10.06 -25.02 12.64
C THR A 158 9.93 -26.39 12.01
#